data_b5fe2165dd3c6427cab1eb235601cfe0
#
_entry.id   b5fe2165dd3c6427cab1eb235601cfe0
#
_cell.length_a   1.000
_cell.length_b   1.000
_cell.length_c   1.000
_cell.angle_alpha   90.00
_cell.angle_beta   90.00
_cell.angle_gamma   90.00
#
_symmetry.space_group_name_H-M   'P 1'
#
loop_
_entity.id
_entity.type
_entity.pdbx_description
1 polymer ?
#
loop_
_entity_poly.entity_id
_entity_poly.type
_entity_poly.pdbx_seq_one_letter_code
_entity_poly.pdbx_strand_id
1 'polypeptide(L)'
;DDTYVPYAMTNRELTEKVADTGWITTGNLKYRKSGYIIALQGTVTPSGSIMSITLGTLPNDCRPSQDINIAQAGTDTPSRQIIVQKSGSVALLFTSNCTENHAYAYNGIFMI
;
A
#
# COMPACT_ATOMS: atom_id res chain seq x y z
N ASP A 1 20.65 32.10 -7.51
CA ASP A 1 20.21 33.36 -6.93
C ASP A 1 19.15 33.13 -5.88
N ASP A 2 19.31 33.76 -4.76
CA ASP A 2 18.43 33.61 -3.62
C ASP A 2 17.03 34.13 -3.87
N THR A 3 16.82 34.92 -4.89
CA THR A 3 15.49 35.40 -5.24
C THR A 3 14.50 34.29 -5.51
N TYR A 4 14.99 33.11 -5.84
CA TYR A 4 14.13 31.99 -6.14
C TYR A 4 13.86 31.09 -4.94
N VAL A 5 14.53 31.36 -3.84
CA VAL A 5 14.39 30.55 -2.65
C VAL A 5 12.93 30.44 -2.15
N PRO A 6 12.11 31.49 -2.19
CA PRO A 6 10.71 31.36 -1.75
C PRO A 6 9.91 30.32 -2.53
N TYR A 7 10.32 30.09 -3.76
CA TYR A 7 9.63 29.13 -4.63
C TYR A 7 10.41 27.83 -4.73
N ALA A 8 11.68 27.86 -4.38
CA ALA A 8 12.52 26.71 -4.41
C ALA A 8 12.72 26.21 -3.00
N MET A 9 12.53 24.93 -2.80
CA MET A 9 12.89 24.30 -1.55
C MET A 9 14.40 24.23 -1.43
N THR A 10 14.90 24.24 -0.21
CA THR A 10 16.29 23.86 0.02
C THR A 10 16.47 22.41 -0.44
N ASN A 11 17.70 22.04 -0.76
CA ASN A 11 17.98 20.66 -1.15
C ASN A 11 17.52 19.66 -0.09
N ARG A 12 17.67 20.02 1.16
CA ARG A 12 17.23 19.17 2.27
C ARG A 12 15.71 19.01 2.29
N GLU A 13 14.97 20.10 2.20
CA GLU A 13 13.51 20.05 2.20
C GLU A 13 12.97 19.26 1.01
N LEU A 14 13.55 19.47 -0.15
CA LEU A 14 13.17 18.73 -1.35
C LEU A 14 13.44 17.25 -1.17
N THR A 15 14.59 16.89 -0.64
CA THR A 15 14.95 15.52 -0.38
C THR A 15 13.99 14.86 0.59
N GLU A 16 13.61 15.55 1.66
CA GLU A 16 12.68 15.02 2.64
C GLU A 16 11.28 14.81 2.04
N LYS A 17 10.80 15.77 1.21
CA LYS A 17 9.46 15.68 0.60
C LYS A 17 9.37 14.62 -0.45
N VAL A 18 10.43 14.37 -1.19
CA VAL A 18 10.45 13.37 -2.26
C VAL A 18 11.25 12.13 -1.85
N ALA A 19 11.64 12.06 -0.58
CA ALA A 19 12.36 10.91 -0.07
C ALA A 19 11.58 9.63 -0.34
N ASP A 20 12.27 8.64 -0.80
CA ASP A 20 11.72 7.37 -1.22
C ASP A 20 12.35 6.28 -0.38
N THR A 21 11.52 5.47 0.25
CA THR A 21 12.01 4.38 1.09
C THR A 21 12.52 3.20 0.26
N GLY A 22 12.20 3.16 -1.04
CA GLY A 22 12.29 1.93 -1.79
C GLY A 22 11.23 0.94 -1.30
N TRP A 23 11.19 -0.23 -1.94
CA TRP A 23 10.24 -1.26 -1.55
C TRP A 23 10.64 -1.92 -0.24
N ILE A 24 9.70 -1.99 0.69
CA ILE A 24 9.86 -2.61 2.00
C ILE A 24 8.84 -3.74 2.10
N THR A 25 9.29 -4.90 2.57
CA THR A 25 8.42 -6.06 2.77
C THR A 25 8.29 -6.35 4.26
N THR A 26 7.06 -6.46 4.73
CA THR A 26 6.76 -6.89 6.10
C THR A 26 5.61 -7.91 6.04
N GLY A 27 5.88 -9.14 6.41
CA GLY A 27 4.92 -10.23 6.23
C GLY A 27 4.61 -10.43 4.75
N ASN A 28 3.33 -10.38 4.41
CA ASN A 28 2.85 -10.45 3.03
C ASN A 28 2.62 -9.07 2.41
N LEU A 29 2.97 -8.01 3.13
CA LEU A 29 2.78 -6.64 2.70
C LEU A 29 4.08 -6.09 2.11
N LYS A 30 3.98 -5.57 0.91
CA LYS A 30 5.08 -4.86 0.26
C LYS A 30 4.62 -3.44 -0.05
N TYR A 31 5.35 -2.46 0.45
CA TYR A 31 4.97 -1.07 0.31
C TYR A 31 6.19 -0.19 0.05
N ARG A 32 5.91 1.01 -0.45
CA ARG A 32 6.91 2.02 -0.73
C ARG A 32 6.32 3.39 -0.43
N LYS A 33 7.06 4.22 0.25
CA LYS A 33 6.68 5.61 0.51
C LYS A 33 7.56 6.52 -0.32
N SER A 34 6.93 7.41 -1.08
CA SER A 34 7.61 8.44 -1.85
C SER A 34 6.89 9.76 -1.59
N GLY A 35 7.47 10.60 -0.75
CA GLY A 35 6.82 11.81 -0.28
C GLY A 35 5.53 11.50 0.48
N TYR A 36 4.40 11.96 -0.04
CA TYR A 36 3.08 11.71 0.55
C TYR A 36 2.33 10.56 -0.11
N ILE A 37 2.99 9.85 -1.01
CA ILE A 37 2.37 8.76 -1.76
C ILE A 37 2.85 7.44 -1.20
N ILE A 38 1.90 6.55 -0.91
CA ILE A 38 2.18 5.18 -0.50
C ILE A 38 1.75 4.27 -1.64
N ALA A 39 2.66 3.44 -2.10
CA ALA A 39 2.37 2.41 -3.09
C ALA A 39 2.40 1.04 -2.43
N LEU A 40 1.46 0.21 -2.81
CA LEU A 40 1.36 -1.18 -2.37
C LEU A 40 1.46 -2.06 -3.62
N GLN A 41 2.27 -3.10 -3.54
CA GLN A 41 2.40 -4.04 -4.66
C GLN A 41 2.99 -5.35 -4.16
N GLY A 42 2.32 -6.43 -4.44
CA GLY A 42 2.84 -7.73 -4.05
C GLY A 42 1.94 -8.87 -4.48
N THR A 43 2.25 -10.03 -3.96
CA THR A 43 1.51 -11.26 -4.21
C THR A 43 1.37 -12.00 -2.90
N VAL A 44 0.20 -12.55 -2.66
CA VAL A 44 -0.05 -13.41 -1.51
C VAL A 44 -0.64 -14.72 -1.96
N THR A 45 -0.18 -15.82 -1.36
CA THR A 45 -0.67 -17.16 -1.65
C THR A 45 -1.34 -17.68 -0.38
N PRO A 46 -2.68 -17.78 -0.35
CA PRO A 46 -3.37 -18.23 0.85
C PRO A 46 -3.11 -19.71 1.12
N SER A 47 -3.04 -20.07 2.39
CA SER A 47 -2.91 -21.46 2.83
C SER A 47 -4.27 -22.13 3.07
N GLY A 48 -5.36 -21.40 2.87
CA GLY A 48 -6.70 -21.90 3.02
C GLY A 48 -7.71 -21.13 2.18
N SER A 49 -8.92 -21.65 2.12
CA SER A 49 -10.03 -21.01 1.40
C SER A 49 -10.76 -20.07 2.36
N ILE A 50 -10.42 -18.79 2.28
CA ILE A 50 -10.91 -17.74 3.20
C ILE A 50 -11.30 -16.49 2.41
N MET A 51 -12.02 -15.58 3.06
CA MET A 51 -12.51 -14.35 2.41
C MET A 51 -11.65 -13.14 2.71
N SER A 52 -10.73 -13.23 3.66
CA SER A 52 -9.89 -12.10 4.04
C SER A 52 -8.50 -12.58 4.45
N ILE A 53 -7.48 -11.88 3.95
CA ILE A 53 -6.09 -12.17 4.29
C ILE A 53 -5.46 -10.88 4.79
N THR A 54 -4.94 -10.90 6.01
CA THR A 54 -4.15 -9.77 6.52
C THR A 54 -2.79 -9.80 5.85
N LEU A 55 -2.45 -8.70 5.18
CA LEU A 55 -1.15 -8.57 4.51
C LEU A 55 -0.07 -8.14 5.48
N GLY A 56 -0.36 -7.15 6.32
CA GLY A 56 0.60 -6.62 7.28
C GLY A 56 0.13 -5.32 7.89
N THR A 57 1.03 -4.62 8.56
CA THR A 57 0.74 -3.35 9.22
C THR A 57 1.74 -2.30 8.78
N LEU A 58 1.23 -1.17 8.31
CA LEU A 58 2.06 -0.03 7.91
C LEU A 58 2.59 0.72 9.14
N PRO A 59 3.80 1.27 9.07
CA PRO A 59 4.29 2.14 10.13
C PRO A 59 3.49 3.44 10.21
N ASN A 60 3.62 4.17 11.32
CA ASN A 60 2.82 5.36 11.60
C ASN A 60 2.85 6.41 10.50
N ASP A 61 3.99 6.59 9.86
CA ASP A 61 4.18 7.60 8.83
C ASP A 61 3.69 7.19 7.44
N CYS A 62 3.09 6.00 7.33
CA CYS A 62 2.54 5.48 6.08
C CYS A 62 1.03 5.22 6.16
N ARG A 63 0.36 5.68 7.21
CA ARG A 63 -1.05 5.38 7.45
C ARG A 63 -1.96 6.45 6.88
N PRO A 64 -3.09 6.07 6.28
CA PRO A 64 -4.07 7.05 5.84
C PRO A 64 -4.78 7.68 7.03
N SER A 65 -5.35 8.88 6.83
CA SER A 65 -6.12 9.56 7.86
C SER A 65 -7.50 8.93 8.07
N GLN A 66 -7.97 8.17 7.12
CA GLN A 66 -9.25 7.44 7.16
C GLN A 66 -9.06 6.08 6.53
N ASP A 67 -9.95 5.14 6.88
CA ASP A 67 -9.96 3.83 6.24
C ASP A 67 -10.26 3.99 4.75
N ILE A 68 -9.52 3.30 3.91
CA ILE A 68 -9.70 3.35 2.47
C ILE A 68 -9.80 1.94 1.88
N ASN A 69 -10.52 1.85 0.77
CA ASN A 69 -10.65 0.62 0.00
C ASN A 69 -10.13 0.87 -1.41
N ILE A 70 -9.31 -0.05 -1.91
CA ILE A 70 -8.76 0.03 -3.25
C ILE A 70 -9.20 -1.21 -4.03
N ALA A 71 -10.07 -1.00 -5.01
CA ALA A 71 -10.52 -2.09 -5.87
C ALA A 71 -9.34 -2.63 -6.69
N GLN A 72 -9.30 -3.94 -6.86
CA GLN A 72 -8.27 -4.59 -7.65
C GLN A 72 -8.85 -4.97 -9.01
N ALA A 73 -8.15 -4.54 -10.06
CA ALA A 73 -8.46 -4.98 -11.41
C ALA A 73 -7.81 -6.34 -11.65
N GLY A 74 -8.50 -7.22 -12.35
CA GLY A 74 -7.96 -8.54 -12.65
C GLY A 74 -9.03 -9.44 -13.23
N THR A 75 -8.60 -10.50 -13.88
CA THR A 75 -9.49 -11.47 -14.51
C THR A 75 -9.63 -12.75 -13.70
N ASP A 76 -8.77 -12.97 -12.73
CA ASP A 76 -8.86 -14.12 -11.84
C ASP A 76 -9.94 -13.91 -10.78
N THR A 77 -10.51 -14.99 -10.30
CA THR A 77 -11.58 -14.98 -9.30
C THR A 77 -11.09 -15.54 -7.99
N PRO A 78 -11.67 -15.11 -6.86
CA PRO A 78 -12.73 -14.10 -6.75
C PRO A 78 -12.22 -12.68 -6.87
N SER A 79 -13.12 -11.75 -7.17
CA SER A 79 -12.83 -10.32 -7.12
C SER A 79 -12.45 -9.91 -5.72
N ARG A 80 -11.59 -8.89 -5.60
CA ARG A 80 -11.04 -8.49 -4.32
C ARG A 80 -10.74 -7.01 -4.25
N GLN A 81 -10.54 -6.52 -3.05
CA GLN A 81 -10.10 -5.16 -2.78
C GLN A 81 -9.08 -5.13 -1.65
N ILE A 82 -8.21 -4.14 -1.65
CA ILE A 82 -7.34 -3.86 -0.52
C ILE A 82 -8.08 -2.95 0.44
N ILE A 83 -8.06 -3.28 1.71
CA ILE A 83 -8.56 -2.42 2.78
C ILE A 83 -7.35 -1.93 3.56
N VAL A 84 -7.18 -0.61 3.63
CA VAL A 84 -6.14 0.02 4.42
C VAL A 84 -6.81 0.80 5.53
N GLN A 85 -6.59 0.38 6.76
CA GLN A 85 -7.17 1.05 7.92
C GLN A 85 -6.24 2.15 8.43
N LYS A 86 -6.82 3.16 9.04
CA LYS A 86 -6.03 4.25 9.65
C LYS A 86 -5.10 3.75 10.75
N SER A 87 -5.37 2.58 11.32
CA SER A 87 -4.48 1.91 12.26
C SER A 87 -3.21 1.34 11.61
N GLY A 88 -3.16 1.33 10.28
CA GLY A 88 -2.08 0.76 9.50
C GLY A 88 -2.33 -0.67 9.04
N SER A 89 -3.38 -1.31 9.50
CA SER A 89 -3.69 -2.67 9.07
C SER A 89 -4.06 -2.69 7.60
N VAL A 90 -3.47 -3.61 6.84
CA VAL A 90 -3.73 -3.80 5.42
C VAL A 90 -4.17 -5.22 5.20
N ALA A 91 -5.32 -5.39 4.56
CA ALA A 91 -5.88 -6.70 4.27
C ALA A 91 -6.40 -6.76 2.84
N LEU A 92 -6.40 -7.97 2.31
CA LEU A 92 -7.03 -8.27 1.02
C LEU A 92 -8.36 -8.95 1.30
N LEU A 93 -9.46 -8.32 0.87
CA LEU A 93 -10.80 -8.83 1.07
C LEU A 93 -11.37 -9.34 -0.24
N PHE A 94 -11.81 -10.59 -0.23
CA PHE A 94 -12.39 -11.25 -1.40
C PHE A 94 -13.91 -11.22 -1.33
N THR A 95 -14.57 -11.25 -2.50
CA THR A 95 -16.03 -11.28 -2.59
C THR A 95 -16.60 -12.67 -2.25
N SER A 96 -15.76 -13.69 -2.29
CA SER A 96 -16.09 -15.06 -1.88
C SER A 96 -14.79 -15.72 -1.43
N ASN A 97 -14.86 -16.96 -0.96
CA ASN A 97 -13.65 -17.65 -0.51
C ASN A 97 -12.61 -17.74 -1.63
N CYS A 98 -11.37 -17.35 -1.31
CA CYS A 98 -10.26 -17.48 -2.24
C CYS A 98 -9.88 -18.96 -2.43
N THR A 99 -9.09 -19.22 -3.45
CA THR A 99 -8.59 -20.56 -3.75
C THR A 99 -7.29 -20.79 -3.00
N GLU A 100 -7.23 -21.86 -2.21
CA GLU A 100 -6.02 -22.27 -1.52
C GLU A 100 -4.88 -22.50 -2.51
N ASN A 101 -3.70 -22.02 -2.14
CA ASN A 101 -2.46 -22.15 -2.92
C ASN A 101 -2.44 -21.40 -4.27
N HIS A 102 -3.46 -20.59 -4.56
CA HIS A 102 -3.43 -19.71 -5.72
C HIS A 102 -2.77 -18.39 -5.35
N ALA A 103 -1.85 -17.90 -6.18
CA ALA A 103 -1.18 -16.63 -5.94
C ALA A 103 -2.06 -15.47 -6.40
N TYR A 104 -2.38 -14.56 -5.48
CA TYR A 104 -3.16 -13.36 -5.75
C TYR A 104 -2.27 -12.14 -5.72
N ALA A 105 -2.22 -11.40 -6.83
CA ALA A 105 -1.51 -10.14 -6.90
C ALA A 105 -2.39 -9.02 -6.34
N TYR A 106 -1.73 -8.03 -5.75
CA TYR A 106 -2.39 -6.81 -5.32
C TYR A 106 -1.53 -5.61 -5.66
N ASN A 107 -2.16 -4.47 -5.90
CA ASN A 107 -1.47 -3.20 -6.05
C ASN A 107 -2.42 -2.06 -5.71
N GLY A 108 -1.85 -0.93 -5.35
CA GLY A 108 -2.63 0.26 -5.09
C GLY A 108 -1.75 1.42 -4.70
N ILE A 109 -2.33 2.60 -4.74
CA ILE A 109 -1.66 3.84 -4.37
C ILE A 109 -2.64 4.65 -3.55
N PHE A 110 -2.17 5.25 -2.48
CA PHE A 110 -2.94 6.22 -1.72
C PHE A 110 -2.04 7.32 -1.20
N MET A 111 -2.65 8.41 -0.78
CA MET A 111 -1.94 9.57 -0.23
C MET A 111 -2.16 9.67 1.28
N ILE A 112 -1.14 10.13 1.96
CA ILE A 112 -1.18 10.37 3.41
C ILE A 112 -1.17 11.86 3.73
#